data_cbd21261541abde671dac368ab52dc3c
#
_entry.id   cbd21261541abde671dac368ab52dc3c
#
_cell.length_a   1.000
_cell.length_b   1.000
_cell.length_c   1.000
_cell.angle_alpha   90.00
_cell.angle_beta   90.00
_cell.angle_gamma   90.00
#
_symmetry.space_group_name_H-M   'P 1'
#
loop_
_entity.id
_entity.type
_entity.pdbx_description
1 polymer ?
#
loop_
_entity_poly.entity_id
_entity_poly.type
_entity_poly.pdbx_seq_one_letter_code
_entity_poly.pdbx_strand_id
1 'polypeptide(L)'
;MTPEQPPRPAKHDADYFDHWYAGLLASPTRNAIIARTLGLPPGMLSTGSMTWSGVAEVNEALRLPRGGLLVDAACGFGSYGIEVARRSDARLLGVDFSKVALEQARVGGAAFLPIGRAEFRTGTLAATGVPDGSADGLMCLDSVQFGPPLAGLLEFRRVLAPGARVVLTGWEAVDASDERVGARIRAMNLERDLASAGFTDVRVQDRPDWREAELRMWQELVAAPAADDAGMLSMQAEGTRSLANWDALRRVFAAATAP
;
A
#
# COMPACT_ATOMS: atom_id res chain seq x y z
N MET A 1 -41.91 12.45 7.62
CA MET A 1 -40.82 11.57 8.09
C MET A 1 -39.75 11.65 7.05
N THR A 2 -38.67 12.37 7.33
CA THR A 2 -37.46 12.39 6.51
C THR A 2 -36.79 11.01 6.63
N PRO A 3 -36.40 10.32 5.56
CA PRO A 3 -35.68 9.08 5.67
C PRO A 3 -34.38 9.32 6.43
N GLU A 4 -34.22 8.58 7.50
CA GLU A 4 -32.98 8.58 8.31
C GLU A 4 -31.84 8.14 7.40
N GLN A 5 -30.87 9.02 7.16
CA GLN A 5 -29.68 8.64 6.41
C GLN A 5 -28.95 7.54 7.18
N PRO A 6 -28.51 6.47 6.51
CA PRO A 6 -27.72 5.43 7.17
C PRO A 6 -26.50 6.06 7.84
N PRO A 7 -26.07 5.55 8.99
CA PRO A 7 -24.88 6.05 9.67
C PRO A 7 -23.69 6.01 8.71
N ARG A 8 -22.90 7.08 8.67
CA ARG A 8 -21.65 7.08 7.88
C ARG A 8 -20.73 5.98 8.41
N PRO A 9 -20.14 5.15 7.52
CA PRO A 9 -19.18 4.13 7.93
C PRO A 9 -18.06 4.74 8.78
N ALA A 10 -17.55 3.98 9.73
CA ALA A 10 -16.43 4.41 10.55
C ALA A 10 -15.20 4.61 9.62
N LYS A 11 -14.52 5.74 9.78
CA LYS A 11 -13.36 6.06 8.95
C LYS A 11 -12.32 4.93 9.07
N HIS A 12 -11.95 4.33 7.92
CA HIS A 12 -11.00 3.22 7.78
C HIS A 12 -11.56 1.81 8.06
N ASP A 13 -12.87 1.61 8.04
CA ASP A 13 -13.46 0.26 7.92
C ASP A 13 -13.60 -0.20 6.45
N ALA A 14 -14.07 -1.44 6.24
CA ALA A 14 -14.20 -2.02 4.90
C ALA A 14 -15.19 -1.24 4.03
N ASP A 15 -16.31 -0.80 4.59
CA ASP A 15 -17.34 -0.05 3.85
C ASP A 15 -16.82 1.33 3.42
N TYR A 16 -16.04 1.99 4.28
CA TYR A 16 -15.39 3.25 3.92
C TYR A 16 -14.45 3.04 2.73
N PHE A 17 -13.60 2.01 2.77
CA PHE A 17 -12.65 1.75 1.69
C PHE A 17 -13.32 1.25 0.42
N ASP A 18 -14.40 0.48 0.48
CA ASP A 18 -15.16 0.07 -0.70
C ASP A 18 -15.70 1.29 -1.45
N HIS A 19 -16.27 2.28 -0.75
CA HIS A 19 -16.70 3.54 -1.34
C HIS A 19 -15.54 4.35 -1.90
N TRP A 20 -14.44 4.42 -1.17
CA TRP A 20 -13.24 5.14 -1.60
C TRP A 20 -12.64 4.54 -2.88
N TYR A 21 -12.45 3.22 -2.92
CA TYR A 21 -11.95 2.53 -4.12
C TYR A 21 -12.89 2.67 -5.32
N ALA A 22 -14.20 2.57 -5.12
CA ALA A 22 -15.16 2.80 -6.19
C ALA A 22 -15.03 4.21 -6.78
N GLY A 23 -14.85 5.23 -5.94
CA GLY A 23 -14.57 6.59 -6.37
C GLY A 23 -13.27 6.71 -7.18
N LEU A 24 -12.20 6.05 -6.75
CA LEU A 24 -10.93 6.07 -7.49
C LEU A 24 -11.02 5.42 -8.86
N LEU A 25 -11.75 4.31 -8.98
CA LEU A 25 -12.00 3.64 -10.27
C LEU A 25 -12.76 4.54 -11.25
N ALA A 26 -13.72 5.30 -10.75
CA ALA A 26 -14.54 6.22 -11.55
C ALA A 26 -13.84 7.55 -11.88
N SER A 27 -12.58 7.76 -11.49
CA SER A 27 -11.86 9.04 -11.61
C SER A 27 -10.72 8.97 -12.64
N PRO A 28 -10.99 9.12 -13.95
CA PRO A 28 -9.94 9.03 -14.98
C PRO A 28 -8.91 10.16 -14.87
N THR A 29 -9.32 11.36 -14.47
CA THR A 29 -8.42 12.51 -14.28
C THR A 29 -7.42 12.22 -13.14
N ARG A 30 -7.89 11.74 -12.00
CA ARG A 30 -7.04 11.29 -10.89
C ARG A 30 -6.05 10.23 -11.35
N ASN A 31 -6.54 9.21 -12.05
CA ASN A 31 -5.72 8.09 -12.48
C ASN A 31 -4.62 8.54 -13.46
N ALA A 32 -4.93 9.47 -14.37
CA ALA A 32 -3.96 10.04 -15.32
C ALA A 32 -2.87 10.87 -14.61
N ILE A 33 -3.25 11.69 -13.63
CA ILE A 33 -2.29 12.48 -12.83
C ILE A 33 -1.33 11.54 -12.09
N ILE A 34 -1.85 10.56 -11.36
CA ILE A 34 -1.02 9.62 -10.59
C ILE A 34 -0.09 8.82 -11.50
N ALA A 35 -0.59 8.27 -12.60
CA ALA A 35 0.24 7.52 -13.52
C ALA A 35 1.41 8.37 -14.05
N ARG A 36 1.14 9.61 -14.46
CA ARG A 36 2.17 10.51 -14.97
C ARG A 36 3.19 10.93 -13.92
N THR A 37 2.75 11.34 -12.73
CA THR A 37 3.62 11.89 -11.69
C THR A 37 4.50 10.82 -11.04
N LEU A 38 4.00 9.59 -10.93
CA LEU A 38 4.75 8.45 -10.39
C LEU A 38 5.46 7.62 -11.48
N GLY A 39 5.36 8.02 -12.75
CA GLY A 39 5.99 7.33 -13.88
C GLY A 39 5.41 5.95 -14.17
N LEU A 40 4.16 5.68 -13.79
CA LEU A 40 3.52 4.39 -13.98
C LEU A 40 3.19 4.15 -15.48
N PRO A 41 3.18 2.89 -15.94
CA PRO A 41 2.73 2.56 -17.28
C PRO A 41 1.30 3.04 -17.55
N PRO A 42 0.99 3.40 -18.81
CA PRO A 42 -0.38 3.78 -19.20
C PRO A 42 -1.40 2.69 -18.81
N GLY A 43 -2.49 3.11 -18.21
CA GLY A 43 -3.58 2.21 -17.80
C GLY A 43 -3.33 1.47 -16.47
N MET A 44 -2.17 1.59 -15.86
CA MET A 44 -1.94 1.05 -14.51
C MET A 44 -2.69 1.89 -13.48
N LEU A 45 -3.61 1.26 -12.76
CA LEU A 45 -4.34 1.88 -11.66
C LEU A 45 -3.54 1.73 -10.38
N SER A 46 -3.36 2.81 -9.64
CA SER A 46 -2.68 2.77 -8.34
C SER A 46 -3.58 3.26 -7.21
N THR A 47 -3.45 2.64 -6.06
CA THR A 47 -4.08 3.03 -4.80
C THR A 47 -3.08 3.64 -3.81
N GLY A 48 -1.79 3.53 -4.10
CA GLY A 48 -0.68 4.10 -3.32
C GLY A 48 0.14 5.10 -4.14
N SER A 49 1.22 5.58 -3.56
CA SER A 49 2.11 6.61 -4.13
C SER A 49 3.51 6.07 -4.50
N MET A 50 3.62 4.77 -4.75
CA MET A 50 4.88 4.16 -5.17
C MET A 50 5.23 4.56 -6.61
N THR A 51 6.47 5.02 -6.80
CA THR A 51 7.02 5.32 -8.13
C THR A 51 7.31 4.02 -8.91
N TRP A 52 7.32 4.11 -10.25
CA TRP A 52 7.65 2.95 -11.07
C TRP A 52 9.06 2.40 -10.84
N SER A 53 10.05 3.28 -10.59
CA SER A 53 11.39 2.87 -10.17
C SER A 53 11.37 2.19 -8.80
N GLY A 54 10.56 2.70 -7.87
CA GLY A 54 10.40 2.10 -6.55
C GLY A 54 9.86 0.67 -6.59
N VAL A 55 8.97 0.35 -7.55
CA VAL A 55 8.51 -1.04 -7.74
C VAL A 55 9.67 -1.98 -8.12
N ALA A 56 10.65 -1.50 -8.90
CA ALA A 56 11.85 -2.28 -9.20
C ALA A 56 12.68 -2.55 -7.94
N GLU A 57 12.86 -1.54 -7.10
CA GLU A 57 13.60 -1.66 -5.84
C GLU A 57 12.90 -2.59 -4.84
N VAL A 58 11.57 -2.56 -4.76
CA VAL A 58 10.78 -3.52 -3.97
C VAL A 58 11.05 -4.95 -4.47
N ASN A 59 11.00 -5.17 -5.78
CA ASN A 59 11.27 -6.48 -6.38
C ASN A 59 12.68 -6.99 -6.05
N GLU A 60 13.69 -6.14 -6.16
CA GLU A 60 15.08 -6.50 -5.84
C GLU A 60 15.26 -6.80 -4.34
N ALA A 61 14.65 -6.02 -3.45
CA ALA A 61 14.76 -6.19 -2.02
C ALA A 61 14.06 -7.45 -1.49
N LEU A 62 13.00 -7.90 -2.14
CA LEU A 62 12.27 -9.13 -1.80
C LEU A 62 13.09 -10.40 -2.07
N ARG A 63 14.01 -10.38 -3.05
CA ARG A 63 14.85 -11.54 -3.42
C ARG A 63 14.05 -12.84 -3.62
N LEU A 64 12.89 -12.73 -4.26
CA LEU A 64 11.98 -13.86 -4.47
C LEU A 64 12.62 -14.94 -5.32
N PRO A 65 12.55 -16.22 -4.92
CA PRO A 65 12.90 -17.31 -5.82
C PRO A 65 11.88 -17.43 -6.96
N ARG A 66 12.32 -17.88 -8.14
CA ARG A 66 11.40 -18.16 -9.24
C ARG A 66 10.33 -19.17 -8.82
N GLY A 67 9.08 -18.89 -9.13
CA GLY A 67 7.94 -19.72 -8.72
C GLY A 67 7.57 -19.61 -7.24
N GLY A 68 8.31 -18.82 -6.45
CA GLY A 68 8.02 -18.56 -5.04
C GLY A 68 6.68 -17.84 -4.84
N LEU A 69 6.20 -17.83 -3.61
CA LEU A 69 4.95 -17.16 -3.23
C LEU A 69 5.24 -15.76 -2.69
N LEU A 70 4.78 -14.75 -3.42
CA LEU A 70 4.68 -13.38 -2.94
C LEU A 70 3.33 -13.15 -2.26
N VAL A 71 3.34 -12.65 -1.04
CA VAL A 71 2.15 -12.10 -0.39
C VAL A 71 2.17 -10.57 -0.50
N ASP A 72 1.10 -9.99 -1.05
CA ASP A 72 0.87 -8.53 -1.09
C ASP A 72 -0.22 -8.19 -0.08
N ALA A 73 0.18 -7.69 1.09
CA ALA A 73 -0.72 -7.39 2.20
C ALA A 73 -1.27 -5.96 2.07
N ALA A 74 -2.59 -5.81 2.13
CA ALA A 74 -3.35 -4.62 1.75
C ALA A 74 -3.07 -4.24 0.28
N CYS A 75 -3.31 -5.19 -0.63
CA CYS A 75 -2.91 -5.09 -2.03
C CYS A 75 -3.69 -4.05 -2.84
N GLY A 76 -4.82 -3.53 -2.34
CA GLY A 76 -5.69 -2.64 -3.08
C GLY A 76 -6.06 -3.22 -4.45
N PHE A 77 -5.83 -2.50 -5.54
CA PHE A 77 -6.05 -2.98 -6.92
C PHE A 77 -5.03 -4.03 -7.39
N GLY A 78 -4.10 -4.45 -6.55
CA GLY A 78 -3.11 -5.48 -6.85
C GLY A 78 -2.02 -5.07 -7.83
N SER A 79 -2.03 -3.84 -8.35
CA SER A 79 -1.18 -3.44 -9.48
C SER A 79 0.31 -3.58 -9.19
N TYR A 80 0.75 -3.22 -8.00
CA TYR A 80 2.15 -3.35 -7.61
C TYR A 80 2.56 -4.81 -7.40
N GLY A 81 1.72 -5.62 -6.70
CA GLY A 81 1.96 -7.05 -6.50
C GLY A 81 2.00 -7.84 -7.81
N ILE A 82 1.09 -7.53 -8.73
CA ILE A 82 1.06 -8.12 -10.07
C ILE A 82 2.38 -7.84 -10.81
N GLU A 83 2.86 -6.59 -10.76
CA GLU A 83 4.11 -6.24 -11.44
C GLU A 83 5.35 -6.88 -10.79
N VAL A 84 5.43 -6.91 -9.46
CA VAL A 84 6.51 -7.59 -8.74
C VAL A 84 6.49 -9.09 -9.06
N ALA A 85 5.33 -9.75 -9.02
CA ALA A 85 5.20 -11.16 -9.36
C ALA A 85 5.60 -11.46 -10.80
N ARG A 86 5.25 -10.56 -11.75
CA ARG A 86 5.64 -10.67 -13.15
C ARG A 86 7.16 -10.57 -13.35
N ARG A 87 7.82 -9.62 -12.67
CA ARG A 87 9.29 -9.42 -12.75
C ARG A 87 10.08 -10.58 -12.15
N SER A 88 9.61 -11.11 -11.02
CA SER A 88 10.29 -12.20 -10.31
C SER A 88 9.88 -13.60 -10.76
N ASP A 89 8.92 -13.74 -11.69
CA ASP A 89 8.28 -15.01 -12.03
C ASP A 89 7.71 -15.74 -10.81
N ALA A 90 7.16 -14.97 -9.84
CA ALA A 90 6.55 -15.50 -8.63
C ALA A 90 5.06 -15.80 -8.79
N ARG A 91 4.48 -16.54 -7.86
CA ARG A 91 3.04 -16.62 -7.63
C ARG A 91 2.64 -15.48 -6.72
N LEU A 92 1.48 -14.89 -6.95
CA LEU A 92 0.95 -13.78 -6.15
C LEU A 92 -0.24 -14.22 -5.31
N LEU A 93 -0.23 -13.88 -4.04
CA LEU A 93 -1.41 -13.88 -3.17
C LEU A 93 -1.63 -12.45 -2.66
N GLY A 94 -2.62 -11.75 -3.22
CA GLY A 94 -3.03 -10.44 -2.75
C GLY A 94 -4.08 -10.58 -1.63
N VAL A 95 -3.89 -9.84 -0.55
CA VAL A 95 -4.82 -9.80 0.59
C VAL A 95 -5.28 -8.37 0.81
N ASP A 96 -6.59 -8.16 0.83
CA ASP A 96 -7.20 -6.87 1.17
C ASP A 96 -8.56 -7.12 1.85
N PHE A 97 -9.08 -6.17 2.61
CA PHE A 97 -10.40 -6.31 3.20
C PHE A 97 -11.51 -5.72 2.32
N SER A 98 -11.17 -4.90 1.33
CA SER A 98 -12.12 -4.31 0.39
C SER A 98 -12.49 -5.28 -0.73
N LYS A 99 -13.78 -5.53 -0.89
CA LYS A 99 -14.29 -6.36 -1.99
C LYS A 99 -14.13 -5.66 -3.34
N VAL A 100 -14.34 -4.35 -3.39
CA VAL A 100 -14.19 -3.53 -4.61
C VAL A 100 -12.74 -3.57 -5.10
N ALA A 101 -11.79 -3.42 -4.19
CA ALA A 101 -10.36 -3.52 -4.53
C ALA A 101 -10.01 -4.90 -5.07
N LEU A 102 -10.45 -5.97 -4.39
CA LEU A 102 -10.17 -7.35 -4.80
C LEU A 102 -10.80 -7.74 -6.14
N GLU A 103 -11.98 -7.21 -6.48
CA GLU A 103 -12.57 -7.40 -7.81
C GLU A 103 -11.68 -6.81 -8.90
N GLN A 104 -11.21 -5.58 -8.73
CA GLN A 104 -10.29 -4.94 -9.65
C GLN A 104 -8.95 -5.66 -9.71
N ALA A 105 -8.42 -6.13 -8.58
CA ALA A 105 -7.18 -6.90 -8.51
C ALA A 105 -7.26 -8.21 -9.31
N ARG A 106 -8.41 -8.91 -9.26
CA ARG A 106 -8.64 -10.12 -10.07
C ARG A 106 -8.65 -9.84 -11.56
N VAL A 107 -9.24 -8.72 -11.98
CA VAL A 107 -9.20 -8.28 -13.39
C VAL A 107 -7.76 -8.04 -13.85
N GLY A 108 -6.98 -7.30 -13.04
CA GLY A 108 -5.56 -7.07 -13.32
C GLY A 108 -4.73 -8.36 -13.33
N GLY A 109 -4.92 -9.22 -12.33
CA GLY A 109 -4.23 -10.52 -12.26
C GLY A 109 -4.48 -11.40 -13.48
N ALA A 110 -5.73 -11.48 -13.94
CA ALA A 110 -6.10 -12.24 -15.12
C ALA A 110 -5.53 -11.65 -16.44
N ALA A 111 -5.34 -10.33 -16.47
CA ALA A 111 -4.81 -9.65 -17.67
C ALA A 111 -3.29 -9.74 -17.80
N PHE A 112 -2.54 -9.76 -16.69
CA PHE A 112 -1.09 -9.58 -16.70
C PHE A 112 -0.27 -10.77 -16.18
N LEU A 113 -0.91 -11.77 -15.58
CA LEU A 113 -0.24 -12.98 -15.10
C LEU A 113 -0.83 -14.24 -15.73
N PRO A 114 -0.03 -15.30 -15.94
CA PRO A 114 -0.54 -16.58 -16.42
C PRO A 114 -1.64 -17.13 -15.49
N ILE A 115 -2.56 -17.91 -16.04
CA ILE A 115 -3.66 -18.54 -15.30
C ILE A 115 -3.11 -19.32 -14.10
N GLY A 116 -3.71 -19.10 -12.94
CA GLY A 116 -3.32 -19.76 -11.67
C GLY A 116 -2.09 -19.16 -10.99
N ARG A 117 -1.52 -18.07 -11.51
CA ARG A 117 -0.35 -17.40 -10.92
C ARG A 117 -0.74 -16.29 -9.93
N ALA A 118 -1.98 -15.85 -9.92
CA ALA A 118 -2.49 -14.87 -8.96
C ALA A 118 -3.76 -15.35 -8.26
N GLU A 119 -3.83 -15.10 -6.97
CA GLU A 119 -5.01 -15.30 -6.13
C GLU A 119 -5.22 -14.03 -5.28
N PHE A 120 -6.49 -13.68 -5.03
CA PHE A 120 -6.86 -12.51 -4.23
C PHE A 120 -7.91 -12.89 -3.20
N ARG A 121 -7.61 -12.67 -1.91
CA ARG A 121 -8.45 -13.08 -0.78
C ARG A 121 -8.79 -11.92 0.13
N THR A 122 -9.94 -12.03 0.78
CA THR A 122 -10.29 -11.13 1.89
C THR A 122 -9.46 -11.46 3.12
N GLY A 123 -8.87 -10.43 3.74
CA GLY A 123 -8.10 -10.53 4.97
C GLY A 123 -7.71 -9.15 5.48
N THR A 124 -7.02 -9.10 6.60
CA THR A 124 -6.51 -7.86 7.20
C THR A 124 -5.01 -7.95 7.42
N LEU A 125 -4.36 -6.83 7.76
CA LEU A 125 -2.93 -6.81 8.09
C LEU A 125 -2.58 -7.73 9.27
N ALA A 126 -3.49 -7.88 10.24
CA ALA A 126 -3.28 -8.70 11.44
C ALA A 126 -3.85 -10.13 11.32
N ALA A 127 -4.54 -10.46 10.21
CA ALA A 127 -5.14 -11.75 9.94
C ALA A 127 -5.27 -11.96 8.43
N THR A 128 -4.16 -12.31 7.80
CA THR A 128 -4.08 -12.48 6.33
C THR A 128 -4.77 -13.76 5.84
N GLY A 129 -4.97 -14.73 6.71
CA GLY A 129 -5.45 -16.07 6.34
C GLY A 129 -4.44 -16.91 5.56
N VAL A 130 -3.18 -16.47 5.50
CA VAL A 130 -2.06 -17.20 4.88
C VAL A 130 -1.50 -18.21 5.88
N PRO A 131 -1.19 -19.47 5.48
CA PRO A 131 -0.58 -20.44 6.38
C PRO A 131 0.80 -20.01 6.89
N ASP A 132 1.20 -20.53 8.08
CA ASP A 132 2.48 -20.27 8.69
C ASP A 132 3.64 -20.68 7.76
N GLY A 133 4.66 -19.86 7.66
CA GLY A 133 5.91 -20.16 6.95
C GLY A 133 5.76 -20.49 5.47
N SER A 134 4.65 -20.07 4.83
CA SER A 134 4.33 -20.46 3.45
C SER A 134 4.74 -19.44 2.38
N ALA A 135 5.05 -18.22 2.77
CA ALA A 135 5.40 -17.14 1.86
C ALA A 135 6.92 -16.99 1.70
N ASP A 136 7.40 -16.94 0.46
CA ASP A 136 8.81 -16.70 0.11
C ASP A 136 9.17 -15.21 0.12
N GLY A 137 8.19 -14.33 0.20
CA GLY A 137 8.34 -12.89 0.39
C GLY A 137 7.00 -12.24 0.67
N LEU A 138 7.03 -11.11 1.37
CA LEU A 138 5.84 -10.33 1.69
C LEU A 138 6.12 -8.85 1.46
N MET A 139 5.18 -8.16 0.85
CA MET A 139 5.21 -6.71 0.77
C MET A 139 3.93 -6.10 1.35
N CYS A 140 4.06 -4.90 1.93
CA CYS A 140 2.95 -4.06 2.34
C CYS A 140 3.31 -2.62 2.01
N LEU A 141 2.76 -2.10 0.92
CA LEU A 141 3.13 -0.79 0.41
C LEU A 141 2.09 0.26 0.83
N ASP A 142 2.56 1.29 1.54
CA ASP A 142 1.78 2.46 1.95
C ASP A 142 0.56 2.16 2.84
N SER A 143 0.55 1.01 3.53
CA SER A 143 -0.67 0.54 4.21
C SER A 143 -0.46 0.09 5.65
N VAL A 144 0.77 -0.17 6.11
CA VAL A 144 1.04 -0.71 7.45
C VAL A 144 0.45 0.15 8.58
N GLN A 145 0.33 1.45 8.36
CA GLN A 145 -0.25 2.42 9.31
C GLN A 145 -1.77 2.30 9.47
N PHE A 146 -2.48 1.54 8.63
CA PHE A 146 -3.95 1.40 8.72
C PHE A 146 -4.41 0.31 9.69
N GLY A 147 -3.50 -0.47 10.25
CA GLY A 147 -3.74 -1.45 11.30
C GLY A 147 -2.92 -1.18 12.56
N PRO A 148 -3.07 -2.01 13.61
CA PRO A 148 -2.13 -2.02 14.74
C PRO A 148 -0.75 -2.49 14.22
N PRO A 149 0.28 -1.61 14.18
CA PRO A 149 1.52 -1.94 13.47
C PRO A 149 2.18 -3.23 13.96
N LEU A 150 2.32 -3.42 15.27
CA LEU A 150 2.94 -4.62 15.82
C LEU A 150 2.16 -5.90 15.49
N ALA A 151 0.82 -5.87 15.57
CA ALA A 151 0.00 -7.03 15.24
C ALA A 151 0.14 -7.44 13.76
N GLY A 152 0.17 -6.46 12.84
CA GLY A 152 0.43 -6.70 11.42
C GLY A 152 1.81 -7.29 11.19
N LEU A 153 2.86 -6.74 11.80
CA LEU A 153 4.22 -7.24 11.63
C LEU A 153 4.43 -8.65 12.22
N LEU A 154 3.77 -8.98 13.33
CA LEU A 154 3.76 -10.34 13.88
C LEU A 154 3.08 -11.33 12.93
N GLU A 155 1.98 -10.93 12.32
CA GLU A 155 1.31 -11.73 11.28
C GLU A 155 2.21 -11.90 10.05
N PHE A 156 2.87 -10.85 9.57
CA PHE A 156 3.81 -10.94 8.45
C PHE A 156 4.96 -11.89 8.74
N ARG A 157 5.51 -11.84 9.97
CA ARG A 157 6.54 -12.79 10.39
C ARG A 157 6.01 -14.22 10.43
N ARG A 158 4.79 -14.45 10.91
CA ARG A 158 4.17 -15.79 10.99
C ARG A 158 4.05 -16.44 9.62
N VAL A 159 3.65 -15.66 8.59
CA VAL A 159 3.38 -16.21 7.25
C VAL A 159 4.64 -16.39 6.41
N LEU A 160 5.72 -15.68 6.71
CA LEU A 160 6.99 -15.78 5.98
C LEU A 160 7.75 -17.05 6.35
N ALA A 161 8.30 -17.73 5.34
CA ALA A 161 9.25 -18.80 5.54
C ALA A 161 10.55 -18.27 6.20
N PRO A 162 11.28 -19.09 6.98
CA PRO A 162 12.57 -18.70 7.51
C PRO A 162 13.52 -18.20 6.41
N GLY A 163 14.16 -17.05 6.62
CA GLY A 163 15.03 -16.41 5.64
C GLY A 163 14.32 -15.59 4.56
N ALA A 164 13.00 -15.67 4.46
CA ALA A 164 12.23 -14.86 3.51
C ALA A 164 12.21 -13.38 3.90
N ARG A 165 11.96 -12.51 2.91
CA ARG A 165 12.06 -11.06 3.09
C ARG A 165 10.68 -10.42 3.22
N VAL A 166 10.60 -9.43 4.12
CA VAL A 166 9.51 -8.44 4.14
C VAL A 166 9.99 -7.12 3.56
N VAL A 167 9.16 -6.47 2.76
CA VAL A 167 9.39 -5.10 2.27
C VAL A 167 8.17 -4.24 2.58
N LEU A 168 8.42 -3.12 3.22
CA LEU A 168 7.40 -2.17 3.65
C LEU A 168 7.73 -0.78 3.11
N THR A 169 6.70 -0.02 2.79
CA THR A 169 6.83 1.42 2.55
C THR A 169 5.79 2.18 3.34
N GLY A 170 6.09 3.42 3.67
CA GLY A 170 5.15 4.23 4.43
C GLY A 170 5.71 5.60 4.76
N TRP A 171 5.04 6.22 5.70
CA TRP A 171 5.39 7.53 6.22
C TRP A 171 5.72 7.45 7.70
N GLU A 172 6.72 8.18 8.11
CA GLU A 172 7.04 8.41 9.51
C GLU A 172 7.10 9.91 9.79
N ALA A 173 6.82 10.30 11.02
CA ALA A 173 7.07 11.66 11.46
C ALA A 173 8.59 11.91 11.56
N VAL A 174 9.04 13.08 11.13
CA VAL A 174 10.43 13.54 11.35
C VAL A 174 10.69 13.70 12.84
N ASP A 175 9.70 14.25 13.56
CA ASP A 175 9.66 14.33 15.01
C ASP A 175 8.34 13.72 15.53
N ALA A 176 8.43 12.65 16.32
CA ALA A 176 7.26 11.98 16.88
C ALA A 176 6.47 12.85 17.89
N SER A 177 7.05 13.95 18.37
CA SER A 177 6.37 14.91 19.23
C SER A 177 5.59 16.00 18.47
N ASP A 178 5.77 16.12 17.15
CA ASP A 178 5.09 17.12 16.33
C ASP A 178 3.59 16.82 16.18
N GLU A 179 2.75 17.52 16.95
CA GLU A 179 1.30 17.32 16.97
C GLU A 179 0.58 17.68 15.67
N ARG A 180 1.25 18.35 14.71
CA ARG A 180 0.72 18.57 13.38
C ARG A 180 0.54 17.24 12.62
N VAL A 181 1.36 16.25 12.93
CA VAL A 181 1.28 14.90 12.36
C VAL A 181 0.27 14.06 13.13
N GLY A 182 -0.61 13.36 12.44
CA GLY A 182 -1.61 12.49 13.05
C GLY A 182 -0.97 11.41 13.93
N ALA A 183 -1.58 11.12 15.10
CA ALA A 183 -1.06 10.20 16.10
C ALA A 183 -0.63 8.83 15.55
N ARG A 184 -1.35 8.32 14.54
CA ARG A 184 -1.03 7.05 13.87
C ARG A 184 0.34 7.07 13.20
N ILE A 185 0.66 8.13 12.46
CA ILE A 185 1.97 8.29 11.79
C ILE A 185 3.06 8.60 12.81
N ARG A 186 2.76 9.40 13.86
CA ARG A 186 3.73 9.66 14.94
C ARG A 186 4.14 8.40 15.71
N ALA A 187 3.23 7.42 15.78
CA ALA A 187 3.51 6.14 16.43
C ALA A 187 4.37 5.20 15.57
N MET A 188 4.47 5.44 14.26
CA MET A 188 5.24 4.61 13.33
C MET A 188 6.74 4.80 13.51
N ASN A 189 7.46 3.69 13.60
CA ASN A 189 8.91 3.59 13.48
C ASN A 189 9.25 2.19 12.98
N LEU A 190 9.43 2.04 11.69
CA LEU A 190 9.58 0.72 11.05
C LEU A 190 10.82 -0.03 11.53
N GLU A 191 11.91 0.68 11.89
CA GLU A 191 13.11 0.03 12.42
C GLU A 191 12.83 -0.62 13.78
N ARG A 192 12.29 0.14 14.71
CA ARG A 192 11.89 -0.34 16.03
C ARG A 192 10.82 -1.44 15.93
N ASP A 193 9.81 -1.23 15.11
CA ASP A 193 8.62 -2.07 15.06
C ASP A 193 8.94 -3.43 14.41
N LEU A 194 9.76 -3.46 13.35
CA LEU A 194 10.28 -4.70 12.75
C LEU A 194 11.17 -5.47 13.73
N ALA A 195 12.10 -4.78 14.41
CA ALA A 195 12.94 -5.43 15.43
C ALA A 195 12.09 -5.99 16.58
N SER A 196 11.08 -5.24 17.04
CA SER A 196 10.14 -5.68 18.09
C SER A 196 9.28 -6.88 17.67
N ALA A 197 8.96 -6.99 16.37
CA ALA A 197 8.29 -8.16 15.81
C ALA A 197 9.23 -9.36 15.61
N GLY A 198 10.53 -9.21 15.87
CA GLY A 198 11.53 -10.29 15.80
C GLY A 198 12.12 -10.52 14.40
N PHE A 199 12.02 -9.56 13.50
CA PHE A 199 12.75 -9.59 12.24
C PHE A 199 14.23 -9.28 12.44
N THR A 200 15.07 -9.85 11.57
CA THR A 200 16.51 -9.62 11.51
C THR A 200 16.92 -8.83 10.27
N ASP A 201 18.17 -8.40 10.17
CA ASP A 201 18.70 -7.62 9.03
C ASP A 201 17.81 -6.43 8.67
N VAL A 202 17.24 -5.77 9.66
CA VAL A 202 16.35 -4.62 9.47
C VAL A 202 17.12 -3.46 8.86
N ARG A 203 16.64 -2.94 7.76
CA ARG A 203 17.17 -1.78 7.06
C ARG A 203 16.05 -0.83 6.73
N VAL A 204 16.14 0.39 7.21
CA VAL A 204 15.19 1.47 6.90
C VAL A 204 15.94 2.59 6.21
N GLN A 205 15.42 3.02 5.08
CA GLN A 205 16.01 4.08 4.25
C GLN A 205 15.02 5.22 4.09
N ASP A 206 15.50 6.44 4.29
CA ASP A 206 14.75 7.64 3.90
C ASP A 206 14.74 7.76 2.37
N ARG A 207 13.59 8.12 1.79
CA ARG A 207 13.37 8.18 0.35
C ARG A 207 12.93 9.58 -0.08
N PRO A 208 13.85 10.55 -0.07
CA PRO A 208 13.55 11.90 -0.49
C PRO A 208 13.14 11.99 -1.97
N ASP A 209 13.65 11.13 -2.82
CA ASP A 209 13.29 11.01 -4.24
C ASP A 209 11.81 10.59 -4.45
N TRP A 210 11.32 9.61 -3.71
CA TRP A 210 9.91 9.21 -3.74
C TRP A 210 9.02 10.28 -3.13
N ARG A 211 9.47 10.88 -2.03
CA ARG A 211 8.79 12.00 -1.38
C ARG A 211 8.60 13.18 -2.33
N GLU A 212 9.60 13.50 -3.13
CA GLU A 212 9.51 14.57 -4.13
C GLU A 212 8.51 14.22 -5.26
N ALA A 213 8.49 12.98 -5.76
CA ALA A 213 7.52 12.54 -6.75
C ALA A 213 6.09 12.62 -6.21
N GLU A 214 5.89 12.20 -4.98
CA GLU A 214 4.59 12.27 -4.30
C GLU A 214 4.17 13.72 -3.99
N LEU A 215 5.10 14.61 -3.67
CA LEU A 215 4.83 16.04 -3.52
C LEU A 215 4.23 16.62 -4.81
N ARG A 216 4.84 16.33 -5.95
CA ARG A 216 4.33 16.76 -7.26
C ARG A 216 2.95 16.18 -7.54
N MET A 217 2.74 14.90 -7.22
CA MET A 217 1.44 14.24 -7.35
C MET A 217 0.36 14.97 -6.55
N TRP A 218 0.60 15.26 -5.28
CA TRP A 218 -0.36 15.97 -4.42
C TRP A 218 -0.64 17.38 -4.90
N GLN A 219 0.39 18.11 -5.30
CA GLN A 219 0.24 19.48 -5.84
C GLN A 219 -0.64 19.50 -7.10
N GLU A 220 -0.43 18.57 -8.02
CA GLU A 220 -1.23 18.47 -9.24
C GLU A 220 -2.67 18.03 -8.94
N LEU A 221 -2.88 17.05 -8.05
CA LEU A 221 -4.23 16.61 -7.66
C LEU A 221 -5.02 17.75 -7.01
N VAL A 222 -4.40 18.51 -6.11
CA VAL A 222 -5.07 19.64 -5.44
C VAL A 222 -5.39 20.77 -6.41
N ALA A 223 -4.54 21.03 -7.40
CA ALA A 223 -4.73 22.09 -8.39
C ALA A 223 -5.70 21.73 -9.52
N ALA A 224 -5.94 20.45 -9.76
CA ALA A 224 -6.78 20.00 -10.88
C ALA A 224 -8.28 20.29 -10.63
N PRO A 225 -9.09 20.59 -11.66
CA PRO A 225 -10.54 20.73 -11.50
C PRO A 225 -11.16 19.36 -11.14
N ALA A 226 -11.95 19.33 -10.07
CA ALA A 226 -12.61 18.11 -9.60
C ALA A 226 -14.05 17.97 -10.12
N ALA A 227 -14.75 19.08 -10.39
CA ALA A 227 -16.17 19.08 -10.73
C ALA A 227 -16.97 18.14 -9.78
N ASP A 228 -17.73 17.20 -10.34
CA ASP A 228 -18.52 16.21 -9.58
C ASP A 228 -17.79 14.87 -9.41
N ASP A 229 -16.46 14.81 -9.63
CA ASP A 229 -15.65 13.61 -9.49
C ASP A 229 -15.34 13.33 -7.99
N ALA A 230 -16.06 12.39 -7.39
CA ALA A 230 -15.94 12.04 -5.99
C ALA A 230 -14.53 11.53 -5.64
N GLY A 231 -13.86 10.82 -6.57
CA GLY A 231 -12.49 10.35 -6.41
C GLY A 231 -11.50 11.52 -6.34
N MET A 232 -11.65 12.50 -7.26
CA MET A 232 -10.84 13.73 -7.23
C MET A 232 -11.06 14.53 -5.95
N LEU A 233 -12.32 14.75 -5.55
CA LEU A 233 -12.65 15.49 -4.32
C LEU A 233 -12.03 14.83 -3.07
N SER A 234 -12.09 13.50 -2.99
CA SER A 234 -11.47 12.74 -1.91
C SER A 234 -9.95 12.92 -1.88
N MET A 235 -9.30 12.80 -3.04
CA MET A 235 -7.85 12.96 -3.17
C MET A 235 -7.40 14.41 -2.90
N GLN A 236 -8.17 15.40 -3.30
CA GLN A 236 -7.91 16.81 -3.00
C GLN A 236 -7.95 17.09 -1.50
N ALA A 237 -8.95 16.54 -0.81
CA ALA A 237 -9.07 16.69 0.63
C ALA A 237 -7.90 16.00 1.37
N GLU A 238 -7.43 14.86 0.89
CA GLU A 238 -6.26 14.17 1.43
C GLU A 238 -4.97 14.93 1.12
N GLY A 239 -4.76 15.33 -0.13
CA GLY A 239 -3.60 16.08 -0.57
C GLY A 239 -3.44 17.40 0.17
N THR A 240 -4.53 18.14 0.39
CA THR A 240 -4.51 19.38 1.18
C THR A 240 -4.00 19.14 2.61
N ARG A 241 -4.47 18.06 3.26
CA ARG A 241 -3.99 17.70 4.61
C ARG A 241 -2.53 17.26 4.61
N SER A 242 -2.12 16.48 3.60
CA SER A 242 -0.75 15.98 3.47
C SER A 242 0.24 17.12 3.22
N LEU A 243 -0.10 18.04 2.32
CA LEU A 243 0.72 19.21 1.98
C LEU A 243 0.89 20.17 3.16
N ALA A 244 -0.13 20.33 4.01
CA ALA A 244 -0.07 21.23 5.17
C ALA A 244 1.02 20.85 6.18
N ASN A 245 1.42 19.58 6.24
CA ASN A 245 2.39 19.06 7.20
C ASN A 245 3.56 18.34 6.48
N TRP A 246 3.81 18.69 5.24
CA TRP A 246 4.77 17.99 4.39
C TRP A 246 6.19 17.98 4.96
N ASP A 247 6.61 19.08 5.59
CA ASP A 247 7.92 19.24 6.24
C ASP A 247 8.10 18.33 7.46
N ALA A 248 7.00 17.94 8.10
CA ALA A 248 7.00 17.09 9.30
C ALA A 248 7.00 15.58 8.98
N LEU A 249 6.99 15.20 7.70
CA LEU A 249 6.88 13.80 7.25
C LEU A 249 8.13 13.39 6.47
N ARG A 250 8.57 12.14 6.68
CA ARG A 250 9.58 11.47 5.85
C ARG A 250 9.00 10.23 5.20
N ARG A 251 9.40 9.98 3.96
CA ARG A 251 9.04 8.78 3.21
C ARG A 251 10.07 7.70 3.48
N VAL A 252 9.64 6.49 3.86
CA VAL A 252 10.55 5.42 4.22
C VAL A 252 10.32 4.14 3.41
N PHE A 253 11.42 3.46 3.13
CA PHE A 253 11.48 2.11 2.60
C PHE A 253 12.16 1.22 3.63
N ALA A 254 11.53 0.13 4.01
CA ALA A 254 12.07 -0.82 4.97
C ALA A 254 12.12 -2.22 4.36
N ALA A 255 13.20 -2.93 4.64
CA ALA A 255 13.36 -4.34 4.30
C ALA A 255 13.99 -5.10 5.47
N ALA A 256 13.47 -6.30 5.74
CA ALA A 256 13.97 -7.14 6.84
C ALA A 256 13.83 -8.62 6.47
N THR A 257 14.44 -9.49 7.28
CA THR A 257 14.46 -10.95 7.09
C THR A 257 13.67 -11.62 8.21
N ALA A 258 12.79 -12.56 7.87
CA ALA A 258 12.16 -13.46 8.84
C ALA A 258 13.20 -14.43 9.39
N PRO A 259 13.29 -14.64 10.73
CA PRO A 259 14.26 -15.52 11.35
C PRO A 259 14.05 -16.99 11.02
#